data_33c6b81eb29b13db7a9ed70445413284
#
_entry.id   33c6b81eb29b13db7a9ed70445413284
#
_cell.length_a   1.000
_cell.length_b   1.000
_cell.length_c   1.000
_cell.angle_alpha   90.00
_cell.angle_beta   90.00
_cell.angle_gamma   90.00
#
_symmetry.space_group_name_H-M   'P 1'
#
loop_
_entity.id
_entity.type
_entity.pdbx_description
1 polymer ?
#
loop_
_entity_poly.entity_id
_entity_poly.type
_entity_poly.pdbx_seq_one_letter_code
_entity_poly.pdbx_strand_id
1 'polypeptide(L)'
;MRKVFFPFILYVLCFLVSSSIVRAEDEEVLYEGDSLYHHIRVSEADGYRYLSFNRTRGSQSVVSVRDTFELKFPYTRASFVIPAFLDREPERVLFIGLGGGSIPKVMAKYYPDARIDIVEIDKDVIRVAKAFLFFEPTPMMNIIAMDGRRFLRSCRDYYDIIFLDAYDDLSIPFHLTTKEFLEIVKQRLTPDGLVASNIWGPHNDEFYRSEVKTYQQVFPNVYLIDAVTSSNYILIADFHEKDITKTILRERIPSLQNRFKFDFQLMTYAETFEDLSGVLFEAEVLIDDFAPVEVLRSRASF
;
A
#
# COMPACT_ATOMS: atom_id res chain seq x y z
N MET A 1 -76.12 31.45 -30.27
CA MET A 1 -75.01 30.54 -29.91
C MET A 1 -73.74 31.34 -29.96
N ARG A 2 -73.21 31.82 -28.79
CA ARG A 2 -71.98 32.60 -28.68
C ARG A 2 -70.82 31.62 -28.27
N LYS A 3 -69.79 31.50 -29.12
CA LYS A 3 -68.57 30.78 -28.81
C LYS A 3 -67.67 31.69 -28.00
N VAL A 4 -67.32 31.27 -26.77
CA VAL A 4 -66.35 31.95 -25.93
C VAL A 4 -64.97 31.31 -26.23
N PHE A 5 -64.05 32.10 -26.70
CA PHE A 5 -62.70 31.75 -26.88
C PHE A 5 -61.92 32.04 -25.55
N PHE A 6 -61.34 31.00 -24.94
CA PHE A 6 -60.35 31.15 -23.82
C PHE A 6 -58.95 31.20 -24.42
N PRO A 7 -58.13 32.18 -24.08
CA PRO A 7 -56.74 32.15 -24.46
C PRO A 7 -55.96 31.30 -23.48
N PHE A 8 -55.27 30.29 -24.01
CA PHE A 8 -54.29 29.46 -23.28
C PHE A 8 -53.00 30.28 -23.10
N ILE A 9 -52.78 30.80 -21.88
CA ILE A 9 -51.50 31.43 -21.53
C ILE A 9 -50.52 30.33 -21.15
N LEU A 10 -49.54 30.07 -22.04
CA LEU A 10 -48.43 29.13 -21.82
C LEU A 10 -47.37 29.81 -20.95
N TYR A 11 -47.35 29.49 -19.64
CA TYR A 11 -46.25 29.87 -18.75
C TYR A 11 -45.04 28.96 -19.05
N VAL A 12 -44.08 29.47 -19.82
CA VAL A 12 -42.76 28.86 -19.93
C VAL A 12 -41.99 29.20 -18.65
N LEU A 13 -41.97 28.25 -17.72
CA LEU A 13 -41.14 28.32 -16.54
C LEU A 13 -39.68 28.00 -16.97
N CYS A 14 -38.84 29.02 -17.23
CA CYS A 14 -37.40 28.86 -17.36
C CYS A 14 -36.83 28.45 -16.01
N PHE A 15 -36.67 27.14 -15.78
CA PHE A 15 -35.73 26.64 -14.76
C PHE A 15 -34.32 26.97 -15.21
N LEU A 16 -33.78 28.07 -14.71
CA LEU A 16 -32.31 28.28 -14.67
C LEU A 16 -31.72 27.23 -13.72
N VAL A 17 -31.42 26.07 -14.26
CA VAL A 17 -30.51 25.15 -13.59
C VAL A 17 -29.14 25.83 -13.58
N SER A 18 -28.82 26.50 -12.47
CA SER A 18 -27.46 26.88 -12.15
C SER A 18 -26.69 25.58 -12.00
N SER A 19 -26.17 25.07 -13.10
CA SER A 19 -25.09 24.08 -13.08
C SER A 19 -23.92 24.79 -12.41
N SER A 20 -23.76 24.57 -11.11
CA SER A 20 -22.50 24.78 -10.44
C SER A 20 -21.51 23.90 -11.17
N ILE A 21 -20.78 24.48 -12.12
CA ILE A 21 -19.55 23.91 -12.65
C ILE A 21 -18.67 23.86 -11.41
N VAL A 22 -18.58 22.70 -10.76
CA VAL A 22 -17.49 22.39 -9.85
C VAL A 22 -16.26 22.49 -10.73
N ARG A 23 -15.60 23.63 -10.69
CA ARG A 23 -14.24 23.78 -11.21
C ARG A 23 -13.43 22.73 -10.48
N ALA A 24 -12.92 21.73 -11.19
CA ALA A 24 -11.77 21.01 -10.70
C ALA A 24 -10.75 22.10 -10.36
N GLU A 25 -10.35 22.21 -9.08
CA GLU A 25 -9.25 23.10 -8.72
C GLU A 25 -8.08 22.73 -9.62
N ASP A 26 -7.46 23.75 -10.21
CA ASP A 26 -6.39 23.56 -11.20
C ASP A 26 -5.26 22.77 -10.54
N GLU A 27 -4.98 21.58 -11.02
CA GLU A 27 -3.88 20.75 -10.56
C GLU A 27 -2.56 21.48 -10.86
N GLU A 28 -1.80 21.84 -9.82
CA GLU A 28 -0.48 22.44 -9.95
C GLU A 28 0.60 21.36 -10.01
N VAL A 29 1.42 21.38 -11.06
CA VAL A 29 2.58 20.50 -11.18
C VAL A 29 3.75 21.10 -10.42
N LEU A 30 4.15 20.47 -9.32
CA LEU A 30 5.27 20.92 -8.50
C LEU A 30 6.63 20.38 -8.98
N TYR A 31 6.62 19.19 -9.57
CA TYR A 31 7.80 18.54 -10.14
C TYR A 31 7.41 17.57 -11.24
N GLU A 32 8.20 17.54 -12.31
CA GLU A 32 8.12 16.54 -13.37
C GLU A 32 9.51 16.25 -13.93
N GLY A 33 9.88 14.98 -14.08
CA GLY A 33 11.18 14.58 -14.61
C GLY A 33 11.36 13.08 -14.71
N ASP A 34 12.29 12.68 -15.55
CA ASP A 34 12.64 11.28 -15.76
C ASP A 34 13.81 10.87 -14.84
N SER A 35 13.71 9.69 -14.25
CA SER A 35 14.78 8.98 -13.56
C SER A 35 15.26 7.80 -14.41
N LEU A 36 16.11 6.93 -13.85
CA LEU A 36 16.49 5.67 -14.49
C LEU A 36 15.36 4.64 -14.51
N TYR A 37 14.36 4.80 -13.63
CA TYR A 37 13.32 3.79 -13.40
C TYR A 37 11.94 4.30 -13.75
N HIS A 38 11.65 5.60 -13.50
CA HIS A 38 10.31 6.16 -13.59
C HIS A 38 10.31 7.54 -14.28
N HIS A 39 9.17 7.87 -14.85
CA HIS A 39 8.80 9.25 -15.09
C HIS A 39 8.09 9.76 -13.83
N ILE A 40 8.75 10.60 -13.05
CA ILE A 40 8.26 11.03 -11.74
C ILE A 40 7.51 12.35 -11.90
N ARG A 41 6.28 12.41 -11.42
CA ARG A 41 5.49 13.63 -11.37
C ARG A 41 4.95 13.85 -9.97
N VAL A 42 5.08 15.08 -9.45
CA VAL A 42 4.41 15.52 -8.22
C VAL A 42 3.47 16.65 -8.57
N SER A 43 2.22 16.53 -8.15
CA SER A 43 1.22 17.56 -8.33
C SER A 43 0.50 17.86 -7.00
N GLU A 44 -0.09 19.05 -6.90
CA GLU A 44 -0.91 19.45 -5.77
C GLU A 44 -2.32 19.81 -6.27
N ALA A 45 -3.33 19.24 -5.62
CA ALA A 45 -4.73 19.54 -5.83
C ALA A 45 -5.54 19.25 -4.56
N ASP A 46 -6.58 20.02 -4.28
CA ASP A 46 -7.51 19.81 -3.16
C ASP A 46 -6.82 19.70 -1.77
N GLY A 47 -5.65 20.31 -1.60
CA GLY A 47 -4.88 20.25 -0.35
C GLY A 47 -4.09 18.94 -0.15
N TYR A 48 -3.86 18.20 -1.21
CA TYR A 48 -3.04 16.99 -1.23
C TYR A 48 -1.97 17.07 -2.29
N ARG A 49 -0.81 16.46 -2.02
CA ARG A 49 0.26 16.21 -2.99
C ARG A 49 0.25 14.77 -3.42
N TYR A 50 0.29 14.58 -4.72
CA TYR A 50 0.22 13.30 -5.39
C TYR A 50 1.56 12.97 -6.04
N LEU A 51 2.12 11.80 -5.74
CA LEU A 51 3.24 11.23 -6.47
C LEU A 51 2.70 10.25 -7.51
N SER A 52 3.06 10.43 -8.75
CA SER A 52 2.72 9.51 -9.84
C SER A 52 3.99 9.07 -10.56
N PHE A 53 4.02 7.81 -10.96
CA PHE A 53 5.01 7.27 -11.87
C PHE A 53 4.36 7.19 -13.25
N ASN A 54 5.12 7.55 -14.30
CA ASN A 54 4.64 7.66 -15.66
C ASN A 54 3.53 8.71 -15.91
N ARG A 55 3.06 8.78 -17.13
CA ARG A 55 2.07 9.76 -17.59
C ARG A 55 0.62 9.29 -17.38
N THR A 56 0.41 8.15 -16.74
CA THR A 56 -0.92 7.65 -16.43
C THR A 56 -1.51 8.33 -15.20
N ARG A 57 -2.84 8.30 -15.07
CA ARG A 57 -3.57 9.04 -14.01
C ARG A 57 -3.51 8.37 -12.62
N GLY A 58 -2.74 7.29 -12.45
CA GLY A 58 -2.62 6.61 -11.15
C GLY A 58 -1.63 7.31 -10.23
N SER A 59 -1.99 7.49 -8.96
CA SER A 59 -1.09 8.01 -7.95
C SER A 59 -0.51 6.87 -7.12
N GLN A 60 0.83 6.87 -6.97
CA GLN A 60 1.56 5.91 -6.14
C GLN A 60 1.53 6.32 -4.65
N SER A 61 1.47 7.62 -4.38
CA SER A 61 1.37 8.14 -3.03
C SER A 61 0.58 9.43 -2.98
N VAL A 62 -0.07 9.67 -1.85
CA VAL A 62 -0.81 10.90 -1.56
C VAL A 62 -0.44 11.38 -0.15
N VAL A 63 -0.13 12.66 -0.01
CA VAL A 63 0.20 13.26 1.27
C VAL A 63 -0.62 14.54 1.44
N SER A 64 -1.26 14.71 2.59
CA SER A 64 -1.99 15.92 2.95
C SER A 64 -1.03 17.07 3.23
N VAL A 65 -1.34 18.24 2.68
CA VAL A 65 -0.60 19.49 2.97
C VAL A 65 -0.89 20.01 4.38
N ARG A 66 -2.09 19.69 4.92
CA ARG A 66 -2.53 20.15 6.25
C ARG A 66 -2.05 19.26 7.38
N ASP A 67 -2.12 17.95 7.19
CA ASP A 67 -1.60 16.95 8.13
C ASP A 67 -0.75 15.93 7.37
N THR A 68 0.55 16.15 7.39
CA THR A 68 1.50 15.29 6.66
C THR A 68 1.58 13.86 7.19
N PHE A 69 0.94 13.55 8.33
CA PHE A 69 0.82 12.21 8.90
C PHE A 69 -0.52 11.54 8.57
N GLU A 70 -1.43 12.22 7.88
CA GLU A 70 -2.68 11.62 7.41
C GLU A 70 -2.39 10.46 6.45
N LEU A 71 -2.99 9.30 6.73
CA LEU A 71 -2.93 8.13 5.85
C LEU A 71 -4.14 8.18 4.91
N LYS A 72 -3.93 8.66 3.69
CA LYS A 72 -5.03 8.89 2.74
C LYS A 72 -5.47 7.61 2.03
N PHE A 73 -4.53 6.82 1.56
CA PHE A 73 -4.85 5.57 0.86
C PHE A 73 -5.31 4.49 1.84
N PRO A 74 -6.34 3.71 1.48
CA PRO A 74 -6.86 2.66 2.35
C PRO A 74 -5.81 1.62 2.75
N TYR A 75 -4.93 1.20 1.83
CA TYR A 75 -3.88 0.22 2.15
C TYR A 75 -2.87 0.75 3.17
N THR A 76 -2.56 2.06 3.15
CA THR A 76 -1.67 2.64 4.16
C THR A 76 -2.30 2.62 5.55
N ARG A 77 -3.62 2.73 5.65
CA ARG A 77 -4.37 2.55 6.92
C ARG A 77 -4.38 1.10 7.35
N ALA A 78 -4.69 0.18 6.43
CA ALA A 78 -4.70 -1.27 6.68
C ALA A 78 -3.35 -1.78 7.18
N SER A 79 -2.23 -1.21 6.71
CA SER A 79 -0.87 -1.57 7.14
C SER A 79 -0.65 -1.40 8.65
N PHE A 80 -1.40 -0.55 9.32
CA PHE A 80 -1.29 -0.36 10.78
C PHE A 80 -2.02 -1.43 11.61
N VAL A 81 -2.61 -2.44 10.98
CA VAL A 81 -3.01 -3.70 11.64
C VAL A 81 -1.79 -4.61 11.87
N ILE A 82 -0.74 -4.50 11.06
CA ILE A 82 0.46 -5.37 11.10
C ILE A 82 1.07 -5.50 12.51
N PRO A 83 1.26 -4.43 13.30
CA PRO A 83 1.80 -4.56 14.65
C PRO A 83 0.97 -5.45 15.59
N ALA A 84 -0.32 -5.68 15.30
CA ALA A 84 -1.15 -6.59 16.08
C ALA A 84 -0.80 -8.08 15.89
N PHE A 85 -0.01 -8.40 14.87
CA PHE A 85 0.49 -9.78 14.64
C PHE A 85 1.70 -10.12 15.51
N LEU A 86 2.38 -9.13 16.08
CA LEU A 86 3.51 -9.32 16.98
C LEU A 86 3.06 -9.37 18.43
N ASP A 87 3.73 -10.17 19.26
CA ASP A 87 3.51 -10.23 20.73
C ASP A 87 4.20 -9.06 21.47
N ARG A 88 5.04 -8.29 20.79
CA ARG A 88 5.78 -7.13 21.31
C ARG A 88 5.79 -5.99 20.30
N GLU A 89 6.24 -4.83 20.74
CA GLU A 89 6.48 -3.72 19.83
C GLU A 89 7.62 -4.03 18.87
N PRO A 90 7.53 -3.60 17.59
CA PRO A 90 8.61 -3.79 16.65
C PRO A 90 9.82 -2.93 17.04
N GLU A 91 11.01 -3.52 17.06
CA GLU A 91 12.28 -2.83 17.32
C GLU A 91 13.04 -2.52 16.01
N ARG A 92 12.85 -3.38 15.00
CA ARG A 92 13.49 -3.23 13.69
C ARG A 92 12.52 -3.50 12.56
N VAL A 93 12.36 -2.50 11.70
CA VAL A 93 11.44 -2.55 10.57
C VAL A 93 12.20 -2.24 9.28
N LEU A 94 11.98 -3.05 8.25
CA LEU A 94 12.49 -2.81 6.91
C LEU A 94 11.34 -2.51 5.96
N PHE A 95 11.46 -1.43 5.21
CA PHE A 95 10.60 -1.14 4.06
C PHE A 95 11.39 -1.35 2.76
N ILE A 96 10.83 -2.14 1.84
CA ILE A 96 11.29 -2.25 0.45
C ILE A 96 10.31 -1.44 -0.39
N GLY A 97 10.77 -0.29 -0.86
CA GLY A 97 9.98 0.78 -1.45
C GLY A 97 9.77 1.95 -0.50
N LEU A 98 9.78 3.16 -1.02
CA LEU A 98 9.53 4.40 -0.27
C LEU A 98 8.28 5.11 -0.76
N GLY A 99 8.15 5.30 -2.07
CA GLY A 99 7.13 6.16 -2.63
C GLY A 99 7.15 7.56 -2.01
N GLY A 100 6.02 8.00 -1.45
CA GLY A 100 5.93 9.26 -0.69
C GLY A 100 6.34 9.17 0.78
N GLY A 101 6.70 7.98 1.27
CA GLY A 101 7.16 7.77 2.64
C GLY A 101 6.08 7.86 3.72
N SER A 102 4.79 7.74 3.37
CA SER A 102 3.69 7.89 4.33
C SER A 102 3.72 6.84 5.43
N ILE A 103 3.87 5.55 5.08
CA ILE A 103 3.87 4.45 6.08
C ILE A 103 5.10 4.54 7.00
N PRO A 104 6.36 4.59 6.51
CA PRO A 104 7.52 4.65 7.38
C PRO A 104 7.54 5.91 8.26
N LYS A 105 7.06 7.06 7.76
CA LYS A 105 6.96 8.29 8.55
C LYS A 105 5.99 8.14 9.72
N VAL A 106 4.81 7.57 9.49
CA VAL A 106 3.81 7.34 10.55
C VAL A 106 4.28 6.23 11.49
N MET A 107 4.95 5.19 10.98
CA MET A 107 5.56 4.15 11.82
C MET A 107 6.57 4.75 12.81
N ALA A 108 7.48 5.61 12.35
CA ALA A 108 8.45 6.27 13.22
C ALA A 108 7.82 7.21 14.26
N LYS A 109 6.70 7.84 13.93
CA LYS A 109 5.95 8.68 14.89
C LYS A 109 5.45 7.87 16.08
N TYR A 110 4.99 6.64 15.86
CA TYR A 110 4.37 5.82 16.89
C TYR A 110 5.33 4.81 17.55
N TYR A 111 6.44 4.52 16.89
CA TYR A 111 7.53 3.68 17.38
C TYR A 111 8.85 4.45 17.25
N PRO A 112 9.05 5.53 18.05
CA PRO A 112 10.18 6.43 17.91
C PRO A 112 11.54 5.77 18.20
N ASP A 113 11.54 4.67 18.97
CA ASP A 113 12.74 3.90 19.31
C ASP A 113 13.03 2.77 18.30
N ALA A 114 12.10 2.47 17.41
CA ALA A 114 12.29 1.45 16.40
C ALA A 114 13.27 1.92 15.33
N ARG A 115 14.24 1.08 15.02
CA ARG A 115 15.13 1.30 13.88
C ARG A 115 14.41 0.94 12.58
N ILE A 116 14.37 1.88 11.66
CA ILE A 116 13.67 1.73 10.39
C ILE A 116 14.69 1.85 9.25
N ASP A 117 14.91 0.77 8.52
CA ASP A 117 15.64 0.78 7.27
C ASP A 117 14.65 0.89 6.10
N ILE A 118 14.95 1.78 5.14
CA ILE A 118 14.10 2.01 3.96
C ILE A 118 14.98 1.84 2.73
N VAL A 119 14.64 0.88 1.90
CA VAL A 119 15.39 0.55 0.69
C VAL A 119 14.55 0.97 -0.51
N GLU A 120 15.06 1.93 -1.25
CA GLU A 120 14.43 2.48 -2.46
C GLU A 120 15.44 2.40 -3.61
N ILE A 121 15.02 1.83 -4.73
CA ILE A 121 15.91 1.66 -5.88
C ILE A 121 16.20 2.99 -6.57
N ASP A 122 15.22 3.88 -6.58
CA ASP A 122 15.28 5.15 -7.30
C ASP A 122 15.70 6.31 -6.39
N LYS A 123 16.91 6.82 -6.61
CA LYS A 123 17.44 7.98 -5.88
C LYS A 123 16.62 9.25 -6.09
N ASP A 124 15.97 9.37 -7.26
CA ASP A 124 15.15 10.53 -7.57
C ASP A 124 13.82 10.46 -6.81
N VAL A 125 13.25 9.29 -6.60
CA VAL A 125 12.09 9.11 -5.70
C VAL A 125 12.44 9.54 -4.28
N ILE A 126 13.62 9.13 -3.74
CA ILE A 126 14.08 9.58 -2.41
C ILE A 126 14.21 11.10 -2.35
N ARG A 127 14.80 11.72 -3.37
CA ARG A 127 14.97 13.16 -3.45
C ARG A 127 13.63 13.88 -3.51
N VAL A 128 12.71 13.41 -4.34
CA VAL A 128 11.39 13.98 -4.55
C VAL A 128 10.52 13.84 -3.29
N ALA A 129 10.55 12.68 -2.63
CA ALA A 129 9.83 12.47 -1.37
C ALA A 129 10.24 13.50 -0.29
N LYS A 130 11.56 13.75 -0.16
CA LYS A 130 12.09 14.75 0.77
C LYS A 130 11.73 16.19 0.36
N ALA A 131 11.83 16.51 -0.93
CA ALA A 131 11.64 17.88 -1.39
C ALA A 131 10.16 18.31 -1.46
N PHE A 132 9.27 17.38 -1.80
CA PHE A 132 7.89 17.73 -2.15
C PHE A 132 6.82 17.01 -1.32
N LEU A 133 7.12 15.84 -0.70
CA LEU A 133 6.12 15.01 -0.02
C LEU A 133 6.26 15.01 1.51
N PHE A 134 6.96 16.01 2.05
CA PHE A 134 7.15 16.18 3.49
C PHE A 134 7.74 14.94 4.19
N PHE A 135 8.59 14.19 3.47
CA PHE A 135 9.30 13.06 4.05
C PHE A 135 10.58 13.52 4.71
N GLU A 136 10.56 13.62 6.04
CA GLU A 136 11.69 14.00 6.87
C GLU A 136 12.16 12.79 7.67
N PRO A 137 13.34 12.21 7.35
CA PRO A 137 13.86 11.06 8.08
C PRO A 137 14.20 11.44 9.53
N THR A 138 13.83 10.59 10.47
CA THR A 138 14.28 10.69 11.87
C THR A 138 15.69 10.12 12.03
N PRO A 139 16.39 10.37 13.16
CA PRO A 139 17.70 9.73 13.43
C PRO A 139 17.67 8.20 13.47
N MET A 140 16.49 7.59 13.70
CA MET A 140 16.29 6.13 13.70
C MET A 140 16.00 5.56 12.31
N MET A 141 15.84 6.41 11.30
CA MET A 141 15.65 6.00 9.91
C MET A 141 16.95 5.99 9.14
N ASN A 142 17.21 4.90 8.41
CA ASN A 142 18.29 4.79 7.45
C ASN A 142 17.73 4.55 6.05
N ILE A 143 18.10 5.41 5.09
CA ILE A 143 17.60 5.34 3.71
C ILE A 143 18.71 4.83 2.81
N ILE A 144 18.46 3.72 2.14
CA ILE A 144 19.42 3.00 1.32
C ILE A 144 18.94 3.03 -0.14
N ALA A 145 19.72 3.67 -1.01
CA ALA A 145 19.46 3.67 -2.44
C ALA A 145 20.03 2.39 -3.08
N MET A 146 19.20 1.33 -3.16
CA MET A 146 19.61 0.02 -3.65
C MET A 146 18.38 -0.80 -4.07
N ASP A 147 18.57 -1.81 -4.93
CA ASP A 147 17.58 -2.85 -5.19
C ASP A 147 17.30 -3.66 -3.91
N GLY A 148 16.01 -3.91 -3.63
CA GLY A 148 15.56 -4.55 -2.40
C GLY A 148 16.09 -5.97 -2.21
N ARG A 149 16.11 -6.78 -3.27
CA ARG A 149 16.63 -8.14 -3.23
C ARG A 149 18.16 -8.17 -3.00
N ARG A 150 18.87 -7.26 -3.66
CA ARG A 150 20.32 -7.10 -3.46
C ARG A 150 20.62 -6.67 -2.04
N PHE A 151 19.86 -5.75 -1.47
CA PHE A 151 20.00 -5.33 -0.08
C PHE A 151 19.84 -6.52 0.87
N LEU A 152 18.75 -7.26 0.79
CA LEU A 152 18.45 -8.40 1.65
C LEU A 152 19.51 -9.51 1.55
N ARG A 153 20.13 -9.72 0.38
CA ARG A 153 21.27 -10.65 0.22
C ARG A 153 22.52 -10.18 0.95
N SER A 154 22.75 -8.89 1.03
CA SER A 154 23.98 -8.31 1.57
C SER A 154 23.87 -7.88 3.03
N CYS A 155 22.67 -7.56 3.53
CA CYS A 155 22.48 -7.15 4.92
C CYS A 155 22.70 -8.33 5.88
N ARG A 156 23.06 -7.99 7.12
CA ARG A 156 23.27 -8.98 8.21
C ARG A 156 22.25 -8.81 9.32
N ASP A 157 21.44 -7.80 9.22
CA ASP A 157 20.43 -7.47 10.21
C ASP A 157 19.20 -8.38 10.07
N TYR A 158 18.47 -8.53 11.16
CA TYR A 158 17.19 -9.22 11.22
C TYR A 158 16.10 -8.23 11.60
N TYR A 159 14.89 -8.44 11.09
CA TYR A 159 13.77 -7.52 11.20
C TYR A 159 12.54 -8.20 11.80
N ASP A 160 11.81 -7.46 12.62
CA ASP A 160 10.53 -7.88 13.17
C ASP A 160 9.42 -7.74 12.13
N ILE A 161 9.54 -6.73 11.27
CA ILE A 161 8.64 -6.50 10.15
C ILE A 161 9.49 -6.21 8.92
N ILE A 162 9.23 -6.95 7.83
CA ILE A 162 9.69 -6.58 6.48
C ILE A 162 8.44 -6.23 5.69
N PHE A 163 8.31 -4.97 5.29
CA PHE A 163 7.18 -4.49 4.50
C PHE A 163 7.61 -4.33 3.03
N LEU A 164 6.94 -5.06 2.14
CA LEU A 164 7.18 -5.03 0.70
C LEU A 164 6.12 -4.14 0.03
N ASP A 165 6.54 -2.97 -0.44
CA ASP A 165 5.71 -1.96 -1.10
C ASP A 165 6.43 -1.35 -2.31
N ALA A 166 7.07 -2.20 -3.09
CA ALA A 166 7.83 -1.82 -4.29
C ALA A 166 6.96 -2.05 -5.52
N TYR A 167 6.23 -1.02 -5.91
CA TYR A 167 5.43 -1.02 -7.12
C TYR A 167 6.09 -0.18 -8.21
N ASP A 168 6.09 -0.73 -9.40
CA ASP A 168 6.20 -0.01 -10.64
C ASP A 168 4.79 0.51 -11.03
N ASP A 169 4.64 1.20 -12.13
CA ASP A 169 3.35 1.75 -12.60
C ASP A 169 2.20 0.77 -12.61
N LEU A 170 2.47 -0.45 -13.03
CA LEU A 170 1.46 -1.46 -13.34
C LEU A 170 1.68 -2.76 -12.57
N SER A 171 2.85 -2.98 -11.97
CA SER A 171 3.19 -4.29 -11.40
C SER A 171 4.26 -4.21 -10.30
N ILE A 172 4.39 -5.28 -9.55
CA ILE A 172 5.55 -5.52 -8.69
C ILE A 172 6.69 -6.04 -9.61
N PRO A 173 7.94 -5.56 -9.46
CA PRO A 173 9.06 -6.12 -10.19
C PRO A 173 9.17 -7.63 -9.97
N PHE A 174 9.15 -8.41 -11.06
CA PHE A 174 9.04 -9.89 -10.99
C PHE A 174 10.03 -10.54 -10.01
N HIS A 175 11.27 -10.04 -9.93
CA HIS A 175 12.32 -10.57 -9.07
C HIS A 175 12.07 -10.36 -7.56
N LEU A 176 11.03 -9.59 -7.19
CA LEU A 176 10.53 -9.38 -5.83
C LEU A 176 9.26 -10.17 -5.51
N THR A 177 8.80 -11.06 -6.42
CA THR A 177 7.60 -11.87 -6.23
C THR A 177 7.90 -13.37 -6.16
N THR A 178 9.15 -13.77 -6.41
CA THR A 178 9.53 -15.18 -6.55
C THR A 178 9.71 -15.89 -5.21
N LYS A 179 9.55 -17.20 -5.22
CA LYS A 179 9.82 -18.07 -4.07
C LYS A 179 11.24 -17.84 -3.53
N GLU A 180 12.24 -17.78 -4.41
CA GLU A 180 13.64 -17.58 -4.04
C GLU A 180 13.86 -16.22 -3.37
N PHE A 181 13.11 -15.19 -3.77
CA PHE A 181 13.13 -13.91 -3.08
C PHE A 181 12.51 -14.01 -1.68
N LEU A 182 11.36 -14.66 -1.55
CA LEU A 182 10.70 -14.85 -0.26
C LEU A 182 11.54 -15.71 0.71
N GLU A 183 12.30 -16.68 0.21
CA GLU A 183 13.27 -17.43 1.02
C GLU A 183 14.39 -16.51 1.57
N ILE A 184 14.85 -15.53 0.79
CA ILE A 184 15.82 -14.53 1.26
C ILE A 184 15.14 -13.62 2.31
N VAL A 185 13.90 -13.17 2.09
CA VAL A 185 13.13 -12.41 3.06
C VAL A 185 13.02 -13.15 4.38
N LYS A 186 12.60 -14.43 4.35
CA LYS A 186 12.46 -15.30 5.53
C LYS A 186 13.76 -15.39 6.33
N GLN A 187 14.92 -15.48 5.66
CA GLN A 187 16.23 -15.53 6.32
C GLN A 187 16.62 -14.23 7.03
N ARG A 188 15.89 -13.14 6.81
CA ARG A 188 16.10 -11.81 7.41
C ARG A 188 15.06 -11.45 8.45
N LEU A 189 14.10 -12.32 8.72
CA LEU A 189 13.15 -12.14 9.81
C LEU A 189 13.76 -12.62 11.14
N THR A 190 13.40 -11.92 12.22
CA THR A 190 13.61 -12.44 13.59
C THR A 190 12.77 -13.70 13.80
N PRO A 191 13.01 -14.53 14.81
CA PRO A 191 12.17 -15.71 15.10
C PRO A 191 10.67 -15.40 15.20
N ASP A 192 10.33 -14.22 15.74
CA ASP A 192 8.95 -13.74 15.87
C ASP A 192 8.60 -12.69 14.80
N GLY A 193 9.38 -12.60 13.74
CA GLY A 193 9.20 -11.62 12.68
C GLY A 193 8.22 -12.09 11.61
N LEU A 194 7.70 -11.12 10.86
CA LEU A 194 6.78 -11.33 9.76
C LEU A 194 7.15 -10.52 8.52
N VAL A 195 6.72 -10.98 7.38
CA VAL A 195 6.68 -10.19 6.15
C VAL A 195 5.25 -9.74 5.88
N ALA A 196 5.09 -8.49 5.48
CA ALA A 196 3.83 -7.95 4.98
C ALA A 196 4.04 -7.34 3.61
N SER A 197 3.10 -7.54 2.70
CA SER A 197 3.17 -7.02 1.34
C SER A 197 1.90 -6.31 0.97
N ASN A 198 2.03 -5.12 0.42
CA ASN A 198 0.95 -4.51 -0.33
C ASN A 198 0.80 -5.29 -1.63
N ILE A 199 -0.33 -5.95 -1.85
CA ILE A 199 -0.65 -6.66 -3.09
C ILE A 199 -1.91 -6.07 -3.71
N TRP A 200 -2.04 -6.18 -5.03
CA TRP A 200 -3.15 -5.61 -5.76
C TRP A 200 -3.82 -6.64 -6.65
N GLY A 201 -5.13 -6.54 -6.73
CA GLY A 201 -5.94 -7.31 -7.67
C GLY A 201 -7.16 -7.94 -7.00
N PRO A 202 -8.20 -8.26 -7.78
CA PRO A 202 -9.34 -9.01 -7.27
C PRO A 202 -8.92 -10.45 -6.92
N HIS A 203 -9.56 -11.06 -5.93
CA HIS A 203 -9.29 -12.45 -5.48
C HIS A 203 -9.37 -13.51 -6.59
N ASN A 204 -10.00 -13.21 -7.72
CA ASN A 204 -10.06 -14.08 -8.87
C ASN A 204 -8.95 -13.84 -9.91
N ASP A 205 -8.06 -12.89 -9.68
CA ASP A 205 -6.90 -12.62 -10.50
C ASP A 205 -5.92 -13.80 -10.42
N GLU A 206 -5.42 -14.26 -11.55
CA GLU A 206 -4.45 -15.35 -11.62
C GLU A 206 -3.12 -14.97 -10.95
N PHE A 207 -2.70 -13.71 -11.07
CA PHE A 207 -1.50 -13.22 -10.43
C PHE A 207 -1.64 -13.19 -8.91
N TYR A 208 -2.76 -12.68 -8.37
CA TYR A 208 -3.05 -12.72 -6.93
C TYR A 208 -2.93 -14.14 -6.38
N ARG A 209 -3.57 -15.12 -7.06
CA ARG A 209 -3.52 -16.52 -6.63
C ARG A 209 -2.10 -17.11 -6.67
N SER A 210 -1.31 -16.71 -7.69
CA SER A 210 0.09 -17.12 -7.80
C SER A 210 0.95 -16.49 -6.70
N GLU A 211 0.72 -15.23 -6.35
CA GLU A 211 1.41 -14.59 -5.22
C GLU A 211 1.10 -15.33 -3.92
N VAL A 212 -0.17 -15.49 -3.56
CA VAL A 212 -0.57 -16.19 -2.32
C VAL A 212 0.02 -17.60 -2.28
N LYS A 213 -0.09 -18.36 -3.37
CA LYS A 213 0.49 -19.70 -3.45
C LYS A 213 2.01 -19.69 -3.28
N THR A 214 2.70 -18.69 -3.80
CA THR A 214 4.16 -18.55 -3.66
C THR A 214 4.55 -18.28 -2.20
N TYR A 215 3.78 -17.45 -1.50
CA TYR A 215 3.96 -17.24 -0.05
C TYR A 215 3.76 -18.53 0.75
N GLN A 216 2.74 -19.32 0.45
CA GLN A 216 2.45 -20.62 1.08
C GLN A 216 3.57 -21.66 0.86
N GLN A 217 4.39 -21.52 -0.19
CA GLN A 217 5.55 -22.42 -0.41
C GLN A 217 6.72 -22.10 0.52
N VAL A 218 6.74 -20.91 1.13
CA VAL A 218 7.86 -20.44 1.96
C VAL A 218 7.47 -20.31 3.42
N PHE A 219 6.24 -19.89 3.69
CA PHE A 219 5.74 -19.61 5.03
C PHE A 219 4.58 -20.57 5.38
N PRO A 220 4.59 -21.17 6.58
CA PRO A 220 3.49 -22.00 7.05
C PRO A 220 2.21 -21.20 7.30
N ASN A 221 2.33 -19.95 7.70
CA ASN A 221 1.20 -19.08 8.03
C ASN A 221 1.11 -17.95 7.02
N VAL A 222 -0.05 -17.80 6.39
CA VAL A 222 -0.34 -16.77 5.40
C VAL A 222 -1.72 -16.18 5.68
N TYR A 223 -1.77 -14.88 5.86
CA TYR A 223 -2.98 -14.14 6.23
C TYR A 223 -3.23 -12.99 5.27
N LEU A 224 -4.48 -12.58 5.18
CA LEU A 224 -4.90 -11.47 4.33
C LEU A 224 -5.71 -10.44 5.12
N ILE A 225 -5.45 -9.17 4.87
CA ILE A 225 -6.26 -8.04 5.33
C ILE A 225 -6.68 -7.24 4.09
N ASP A 226 -8.00 -7.08 3.90
CA ASP A 226 -8.53 -6.22 2.84
C ASP A 226 -8.35 -4.75 3.21
N ALA A 227 -7.84 -3.96 2.29
CA ALA A 227 -7.68 -2.52 2.48
C ALA A 227 -9.00 -1.73 2.40
N VAL A 228 -10.11 -2.39 2.17
CA VAL A 228 -11.47 -1.83 2.09
C VAL A 228 -11.55 -0.58 1.19
N THR A 229 -12.48 -0.51 0.29
CA THR A 229 -12.65 0.61 -0.66
C THR A 229 -11.50 0.81 -1.67
N SER A 230 -10.55 -0.12 -1.75
CA SER A 230 -9.52 -0.17 -2.80
C SER A 230 -9.34 -1.61 -3.28
N SER A 231 -8.57 -1.80 -4.34
CA SER A 231 -8.20 -3.14 -4.82
C SER A 231 -6.89 -3.64 -4.19
N ASN A 232 -6.45 -3.04 -3.09
CA ASN A 232 -5.24 -3.45 -2.38
C ASN A 232 -5.59 -4.38 -1.22
N TYR A 233 -4.68 -5.29 -0.95
CA TYR A 233 -4.68 -6.17 0.22
C TYR A 233 -3.33 -6.11 0.90
N ILE A 234 -3.30 -6.36 2.19
CA ILE A 234 -2.06 -6.60 2.93
C ILE A 234 -1.94 -8.11 3.14
N LEU A 235 -1.06 -8.74 2.40
CA LEU A 235 -0.70 -10.14 2.56
C LEU A 235 0.38 -10.24 3.63
N ILE A 236 0.13 -11.00 4.69
CA ILE A 236 1.03 -11.16 5.83
C ILE A 236 1.44 -12.61 5.93
N ALA A 237 2.72 -12.86 6.15
CA ALA A 237 3.19 -14.23 6.34
C ALA A 237 4.26 -14.31 7.43
N ASP A 238 4.22 -15.38 8.19
CA ASP A 238 5.16 -15.68 9.25
C ASP A 238 5.41 -17.19 9.37
N PHE A 239 6.25 -17.57 10.36
CA PHE A 239 6.56 -18.98 10.66
C PHE A 239 6.46 -19.27 12.15
N HIS A 240 5.57 -18.55 12.85
CA HIS A 240 5.30 -18.75 14.26
C HIS A 240 4.63 -20.11 14.51
N GLU A 241 4.86 -20.69 15.69
CA GLU A 241 4.18 -21.91 16.11
C GLU A 241 2.69 -21.67 16.44
N LYS A 242 2.35 -20.44 16.82
CA LYS A 242 0.98 -20.04 17.17
C LYS A 242 0.37 -19.25 16.03
N ASP A 243 -0.74 -19.73 15.53
CA ASP A 243 -1.52 -19.04 14.53
C ASP A 243 -2.13 -17.74 15.08
N ILE A 244 -2.06 -16.70 14.30
CA ILE A 244 -2.84 -15.50 14.57
C ILE A 244 -4.28 -15.75 14.14
N THR A 245 -5.21 -15.38 15.01
CA THR A 245 -6.65 -15.53 14.76
C THR A 245 -7.36 -14.18 14.81
N LYS A 246 -8.53 -14.12 14.21
CA LYS A 246 -9.38 -12.92 14.29
C LYS A 246 -9.68 -12.53 15.75
N THR A 247 -9.78 -13.50 16.65
CA THR A 247 -9.99 -13.24 18.09
C THR A 247 -8.80 -12.51 18.68
N ILE A 248 -7.57 -12.95 18.41
CA ILE A 248 -6.35 -12.28 18.88
C ILE A 248 -6.28 -10.83 18.34
N LEU A 249 -6.61 -10.61 17.07
CA LEU A 249 -6.63 -9.26 16.51
C LEU A 249 -7.67 -8.38 17.22
N ARG A 250 -8.88 -8.89 17.48
CA ARG A 250 -9.91 -8.17 18.23
C ARG A 250 -9.48 -7.77 19.64
N GLU A 251 -8.64 -8.57 20.29
CA GLU A 251 -8.09 -8.28 21.61
C GLU A 251 -6.98 -7.22 21.55
N ARG A 252 -6.13 -7.24 20.51
CA ARG A 252 -4.93 -6.37 20.40
C ARG A 252 -5.23 -5.02 19.76
N ILE A 253 -6.10 -4.95 18.76
CA ILE A 253 -6.41 -3.74 18.00
C ILE A 253 -6.89 -2.56 18.89
N PRO A 254 -7.72 -2.72 19.93
CA PRO A 254 -8.12 -1.59 20.78
C PRO A 254 -6.94 -0.87 21.43
N SER A 255 -5.88 -1.60 21.82
CA SER A 255 -4.66 -0.99 22.38
C SER A 255 -3.92 -0.17 21.34
N LEU A 256 -3.79 -0.69 20.12
CA LEU A 256 -3.16 0.05 18.99
C LEU A 256 -4.00 1.28 18.61
N GLN A 257 -5.32 1.15 18.54
CA GLN A 257 -6.22 2.28 18.25
C GLN A 257 -6.06 3.40 19.26
N ASN A 258 -5.99 3.07 20.56
CA ASN A 258 -5.78 4.04 21.62
C ASN A 258 -4.40 4.70 21.55
N ARG A 259 -3.37 3.95 21.17
CA ARG A 259 -2.00 4.45 20.99
C ARG A 259 -1.89 5.39 19.80
N PHE A 260 -2.39 4.98 18.64
CA PHE A 260 -2.22 5.72 17.40
C PHE A 260 -3.17 6.90 17.27
N LYS A 261 -4.34 6.84 17.90
CA LYS A 261 -5.39 7.88 17.86
C LYS A 261 -5.73 8.32 16.42
N PHE A 262 -5.75 7.34 15.50
CA PHE A 262 -6.16 7.59 14.13
C PHE A 262 -7.59 8.10 14.06
N ASP A 263 -7.89 8.89 13.05
CA ASP A 263 -9.24 9.37 12.68
C ASP A 263 -10.12 8.27 12.02
N PHE A 264 -9.54 7.11 11.76
CA PHE A 264 -10.20 5.92 11.24
C PHE A 264 -10.11 4.75 12.23
N GLN A 265 -11.00 3.77 12.07
CA GLN A 265 -11.07 2.60 12.95
C GLN A 265 -10.20 1.46 12.40
N LEU A 266 -9.12 1.08 13.11
CA LEU A 266 -8.29 -0.07 12.74
C LEU A 266 -9.07 -1.38 12.72
N MET A 267 -10.08 -1.50 13.59
CA MET A 267 -10.93 -2.69 13.66
C MET A 267 -11.64 -2.95 12.31
N THR A 268 -11.98 -1.92 11.55
CA THR A 268 -12.57 -2.05 10.21
C THR A 268 -11.72 -2.93 9.29
N TYR A 269 -10.40 -2.77 9.34
CA TYR A 269 -9.45 -3.58 8.57
C TYR A 269 -9.21 -4.94 9.23
N ALA A 270 -9.08 -5.01 10.55
CA ALA A 270 -8.87 -6.26 11.27
C ALA A 270 -10.03 -7.26 11.12
N GLU A 271 -11.27 -6.77 10.96
CA GLU A 271 -12.45 -7.61 10.71
C GLU A 271 -12.45 -8.28 9.33
N THR A 272 -11.65 -7.78 8.39
CA THR A 272 -11.48 -8.40 7.06
C THR A 272 -10.46 -9.55 7.07
N PHE A 273 -9.83 -9.83 8.22
CA PHE A 273 -8.83 -10.88 8.36
C PHE A 273 -9.32 -12.23 7.81
N GLU A 274 -8.50 -12.81 6.95
CA GLU A 274 -8.64 -14.16 6.42
C GLU A 274 -7.36 -14.95 6.67
N ASP A 275 -7.52 -16.19 7.12
CA ASP A 275 -6.42 -17.16 7.20
C ASP A 275 -6.38 -17.96 5.90
N LEU A 276 -5.31 -17.80 5.15
CA LEU A 276 -5.08 -18.45 3.87
C LEU A 276 -4.12 -19.63 3.97
N SER A 277 -3.60 -19.97 5.16
CA SER A 277 -2.55 -20.99 5.34
C SER A 277 -2.93 -22.35 4.77
N GLY A 278 -4.19 -22.76 4.92
CA GLY A 278 -4.72 -24.03 4.44
C GLY A 278 -5.52 -23.95 3.12
N VAL A 279 -5.63 -22.77 2.52
CA VAL A 279 -6.42 -22.57 1.30
C VAL A 279 -5.63 -23.06 0.09
N LEU A 280 -6.24 -23.89 -0.73
CA LEU A 280 -5.61 -24.41 -1.96
C LEU A 280 -5.93 -23.48 -3.13
N PHE A 281 -4.88 -22.97 -3.77
CA PHE A 281 -5.00 -22.17 -4.98
C PHE A 281 -4.50 -22.96 -6.19
N GLU A 282 -5.36 -23.08 -7.21
CA GLU A 282 -4.96 -23.57 -8.53
C GLU A 282 -4.29 -22.41 -9.29
N ALA A 283 -2.98 -22.29 -9.12
CA ALA A 283 -2.16 -21.26 -9.73
C ALA A 283 -0.71 -21.74 -9.83
N GLU A 284 0.12 -21.02 -10.57
CA GLU A 284 1.55 -21.29 -10.66
C GLU A 284 2.30 -20.68 -9.48
N VAL A 285 3.36 -21.32 -9.03
CA VAL A 285 4.32 -20.73 -8.07
C VAL A 285 5.29 -19.86 -8.87
N LEU A 286 5.47 -18.63 -8.44
CA LEU A 286 6.42 -17.72 -9.08
C LEU A 286 7.84 -18.08 -8.64
N ILE A 287 8.70 -18.36 -9.60
CA ILE A 287 10.11 -18.70 -9.38
C ILE A 287 11.00 -17.82 -10.27
N ASP A 288 12.31 -17.73 -9.97
CA ASP A 288 13.23 -16.86 -10.72
C ASP A 288 13.23 -17.15 -12.23
N ASP A 289 13.08 -18.40 -12.62
CA ASP A 289 13.02 -18.80 -14.02
C ASP A 289 11.62 -18.65 -14.65
N PHE A 290 10.59 -18.42 -13.84
CA PHE A 290 9.21 -18.29 -14.30
C PHE A 290 8.36 -17.43 -13.34
N ALA A 291 8.33 -16.14 -13.61
CA ALA A 291 7.44 -15.19 -12.92
C ALA A 291 6.80 -14.23 -13.96
N PRO A 292 5.85 -14.71 -14.77
CA PRO A 292 5.26 -13.93 -15.86
C PRO A 292 4.18 -12.95 -15.35
N VAL A 293 4.56 -12.03 -14.49
CA VAL A 293 3.68 -11.09 -13.79
C VAL A 293 2.72 -10.37 -14.73
N GLU A 294 3.25 -9.83 -15.82
CA GLU A 294 2.46 -9.08 -16.80
C GLU A 294 1.44 -9.93 -17.55
N VAL A 295 1.80 -11.18 -17.87
CA VAL A 295 0.92 -12.11 -18.58
C VAL A 295 -0.23 -12.59 -17.68
N LEU A 296 0.06 -12.87 -16.41
CA LEU A 296 -0.95 -13.31 -15.44
C LEU A 296 -1.95 -12.20 -15.13
N ARG A 297 -1.50 -10.95 -15.06
CA ARG A 297 -2.37 -9.79 -14.84
C ARG A 297 -3.24 -9.47 -16.07
N SER A 298 -2.70 -9.59 -17.28
CA SER A 298 -3.47 -9.30 -18.50
C SER A 298 -4.64 -10.27 -18.74
N ARG A 299 -4.57 -11.50 -18.20
CA ARG A 299 -5.65 -12.49 -18.29
C ARG A 299 -6.86 -12.17 -17.40
N ALA A 300 -6.71 -11.32 -16.41
CA ALA A 300 -7.80 -10.87 -15.56
C ALA A 300 -8.72 -9.80 -16.21
N SER A 301 -8.33 -9.29 -17.38
CA SER A 301 -9.03 -8.20 -18.06
C SER A 301 -10.04 -8.66 -19.12
N PHE A 302 -10.39 -9.98 -19.17
CA PHE A 302 -11.35 -10.52 -20.12
C PHE A 302 -12.54 -11.19 -19.44
#